data_372b1ac3a2b514bc06d8d74db4a25023
#
_entry.id   372b1ac3a2b514bc06d8d74db4a25023
#
_cell.length_a   1.000
_cell.length_b   1.000
_cell.length_c   1.000
_cell.angle_alpha   90.00
_cell.angle_beta   90.00
_cell.angle_gamma   90.00
#
_symmetry.space_group_name_H-M   'P 1'
#
loop_
_entity.id
_entity.type
_entity.pdbx_description
1 polymer ?
#
loop_
_entity_poly.entity_id
_entity_poly.type
_entity_poly.pdbx_seq_one_letter_code
_entity_poly.pdbx_strand_id
1 'polypeptide(L)'
;MSNPLTKQLTEVLERSNRIVFFGGAGVSTASNIPDFRSATGLFNQKYHRTLSPEEMVSRTFYEQDPEDFYAFYRDKLVYPEAQPNDCHKALAKLEEMGKLTAVVTQNIDGLHQKAGSKTVYELHGSVLRNYCERCHRFYGVEAILETSGVPRCECGGIIKPDVVLYEESLDDTVISKSVAAIASADTLIIGGTSLVVYPAAGLIQYFRGRDLVLINKSVTSADSEATLVIHDDIATVMREAV
;
A
#
# COMPACT_ATOMS: atom_id res chain seq x y z
N MET A 1 -3.68 -23.72 -19.09
CA MET A 1 -2.20 -23.90 -19.05
C MET A 1 -1.65 -22.71 -18.31
N SER A 2 -0.89 -22.90 -17.22
CA SER A 2 -0.28 -21.79 -16.47
C SER A 2 0.69 -21.02 -17.37
N ASN A 3 0.68 -19.70 -17.22
CA ASN A 3 1.61 -18.82 -17.93
C ASN A 3 3.07 -19.25 -17.64
N PRO A 4 3.95 -19.40 -18.65
CA PRO A 4 5.35 -19.77 -18.43
C PRO A 4 6.08 -18.88 -17.41
N LEU A 5 5.76 -17.58 -17.36
CA LEU A 5 6.34 -16.64 -16.40
C LEU A 5 5.86 -16.91 -14.96
N THR A 6 4.60 -17.33 -14.79
CA THR A 6 4.09 -17.74 -13.47
C THR A 6 4.82 -18.98 -12.96
N LYS A 7 5.14 -19.93 -13.84
CA LYS A 7 5.97 -21.09 -13.48
C LYS A 7 7.38 -20.68 -13.04
N GLN A 8 8.01 -19.75 -13.75
CA GLN A 8 9.30 -19.19 -13.32
C GLN A 8 9.20 -18.53 -11.95
N LEU A 9 8.10 -17.81 -11.67
CA LEU A 9 7.86 -17.24 -10.34
C LEU A 9 7.78 -18.35 -9.28
N THR A 10 7.04 -19.43 -9.52
CA THR A 10 6.99 -20.58 -8.58
C THR A 10 8.40 -21.12 -8.29
N GLU A 11 9.25 -21.29 -9.31
CA GLU A 11 10.64 -21.73 -9.12
C GLU A 11 11.48 -20.73 -8.30
N VAL A 12 11.25 -19.42 -8.48
CA VAL A 12 11.87 -18.37 -7.64
C VAL A 12 11.39 -18.50 -6.19
N LEU A 13 10.09 -18.63 -5.96
CA LEU A 13 9.52 -18.75 -4.61
C LEU A 13 10.01 -20.02 -3.90
N GLU A 14 10.12 -21.15 -4.60
CA GLU A 14 10.61 -22.41 -4.05
C GLU A 14 12.04 -22.31 -3.51
N ARG A 15 12.94 -21.68 -4.25
CA ARG A 15 14.36 -21.53 -3.86
C ARG A 15 14.64 -20.37 -2.90
N SER A 16 13.66 -19.49 -2.64
CA SER A 16 13.80 -18.33 -1.78
C SER A 16 13.54 -18.69 -0.32
N ASN A 17 14.27 -18.04 0.59
CA ASN A 17 14.14 -18.24 2.03
C ASN A 17 13.83 -16.93 2.78
N ARG A 18 14.09 -15.78 2.20
CA ARG A 18 13.83 -14.46 2.77
C ARG A 18 13.23 -13.54 1.72
N ILE A 19 11.96 -13.74 1.45
CA ILE A 19 11.20 -12.93 0.51
C ILE A 19 10.74 -11.66 1.22
N VAL A 20 10.88 -10.51 0.58
CA VAL A 20 10.19 -9.28 0.93
C VAL A 20 9.28 -8.89 -0.22
N PHE A 21 8.07 -8.49 0.10
CA PHE A 21 7.12 -7.94 -0.86
C PHE A 21 7.06 -6.43 -0.72
N PHE A 22 7.18 -5.70 -1.83
CA PHE A 22 7.00 -4.24 -1.89
C PHE A 22 5.79 -3.92 -2.77
N GLY A 23 4.72 -3.39 -2.18
CA GLY A 23 3.43 -3.22 -2.85
C GLY A 23 2.89 -1.80 -2.87
N GLY A 24 2.04 -1.53 -3.88
CA GLY A 24 1.27 -0.31 -4.01
C GLY A 24 -0.20 -0.55 -4.34
N ALA A 25 -0.93 0.49 -4.73
CA ALA A 25 -2.39 0.48 -4.87
C ALA A 25 -2.92 -0.56 -5.87
N GLY A 26 -2.14 -0.93 -6.88
CA GLY A 26 -2.50 -1.99 -7.83
C GLY A 26 -2.69 -3.37 -7.20
N VAL A 27 -2.15 -3.61 -5.98
CA VAL A 27 -2.41 -4.84 -5.23
C VAL A 27 -3.86 -4.94 -4.80
N SER A 28 -4.52 -3.82 -4.51
CA SER A 28 -5.88 -3.78 -3.97
C SER A 28 -6.97 -3.59 -5.02
N THR A 29 -6.63 -3.47 -6.31
CA THR A 29 -7.63 -3.28 -7.38
C THR A 29 -8.58 -4.47 -7.51
N ALA A 30 -8.08 -5.70 -7.30
CA ALA A 30 -8.90 -6.92 -7.25
C ALA A 30 -9.76 -7.03 -5.96
N SER A 31 -9.62 -6.09 -5.03
CA SER A 31 -10.46 -5.92 -3.83
C SER A 31 -11.47 -4.78 -3.99
N ASN A 32 -11.68 -4.28 -5.22
CA ASN A 32 -12.55 -3.15 -5.56
C ASN A 32 -12.09 -1.81 -4.94
N ILE A 33 -10.82 -1.67 -4.61
CA ILE A 33 -10.22 -0.38 -4.24
C ILE A 33 -9.51 0.15 -5.51
N PRO A 34 -9.92 1.30 -6.07
CA PRO A 34 -9.27 1.85 -7.25
C PRO A 34 -7.83 2.25 -6.91
N ASP A 35 -6.93 2.05 -7.86
CA ASP A 35 -5.62 2.65 -7.75
C ASP A 35 -5.66 4.18 -8.00
N PHE A 36 -4.52 4.83 -7.89
CA PHE A 36 -4.46 6.30 -8.03
C PHE A 36 -4.31 6.76 -9.49
N ARG A 37 -3.56 6.02 -10.33
CA ARG A 37 -2.99 6.54 -11.59
C ARG A 37 -3.43 5.83 -12.85
N SER A 38 -4.06 4.64 -12.77
CA SER A 38 -4.58 3.97 -13.96
C SER A 38 -5.67 4.80 -14.65
N ALA A 39 -6.07 4.41 -15.85
CA ALA A 39 -7.12 5.11 -16.59
C ALA A 39 -8.43 5.26 -15.80
N THR A 40 -8.72 4.35 -14.89
CA THR A 40 -9.89 4.36 -13.98
C THR A 40 -9.53 4.78 -12.55
N GLY A 41 -8.28 5.13 -12.30
CA GLY A 41 -7.75 5.50 -10.99
C GLY A 41 -8.32 6.80 -10.44
N LEU A 42 -8.12 7.01 -9.14
CA LEU A 42 -8.68 8.16 -8.42
C LEU A 42 -8.24 9.50 -9.04
N PHE A 43 -6.99 9.60 -9.52
CA PHE A 43 -6.46 10.84 -10.09
C PHE A 43 -7.07 11.20 -11.45
N ASN A 44 -7.75 10.26 -12.11
CA ASN A 44 -8.49 10.52 -13.34
C ASN A 44 -9.98 10.82 -13.11
N GLN A 45 -10.46 10.77 -11.86
CA GLN A 45 -11.82 11.12 -11.49
C GLN A 45 -11.90 12.60 -11.10
N LYS A 46 -12.81 13.33 -11.71
CA LYS A 46 -13.06 14.74 -11.35
C LYS A 46 -13.89 14.78 -10.06
N TYR A 47 -13.27 15.10 -8.94
CA TYR A 47 -13.95 15.36 -7.68
C TYR A 47 -14.11 16.85 -7.40
N HIS A 48 -13.05 17.62 -7.57
CA HIS A 48 -13.03 19.07 -7.39
C HIS A 48 -12.76 19.80 -8.72
N ARG A 49 -13.28 21.01 -8.88
CA ARG A 49 -13.16 21.75 -10.15
C ARG A 49 -11.76 22.28 -10.41
N THR A 50 -10.99 22.56 -9.37
CA THR A 50 -9.72 23.28 -9.44
C THR A 50 -8.53 22.56 -8.81
N LEU A 51 -8.75 21.59 -7.92
CA LEU A 51 -7.68 20.87 -7.22
C LEU A 51 -7.41 19.51 -7.86
N SER A 52 -6.14 19.14 -7.94
CA SER A 52 -5.73 17.78 -8.27
C SER A 52 -6.00 16.84 -7.09
N PRO A 53 -6.13 15.54 -7.34
CA PRO A 53 -6.31 14.59 -6.25
C PRO A 53 -5.13 14.55 -5.26
N GLU A 54 -3.90 14.83 -5.71
CA GLU A 54 -2.73 14.98 -4.84
C GLU A 54 -2.90 16.16 -3.88
N GLU A 55 -3.39 17.31 -4.38
CA GLU A 55 -3.67 18.47 -3.54
C GLU A 55 -4.77 18.16 -2.52
N MET A 56 -5.79 17.37 -2.89
CA MET A 56 -6.89 17.00 -1.99
C MET A 56 -6.47 16.05 -0.85
N VAL A 57 -5.32 15.39 -0.96
CA VAL A 57 -4.71 14.58 0.10
C VAL A 57 -3.41 15.17 0.61
N SER A 58 -3.28 16.50 0.56
CA SER A 58 -2.13 17.23 1.10
C SER A 58 -2.39 17.72 2.53
N ARG A 59 -1.30 17.97 3.28
CA ARG A 59 -1.37 18.58 4.60
C ARG A 59 -1.97 19.99 4.51
N THR A 60 -1.58 20.75 3.50
CA THR A 60 -2.09 22.09 3.26
C THR A 60 -3.61 22.10 3.10
N PHE A 61 -4.17 21.20 2.28
CA PHE A 61 -5.63 21.13 2.08
C PHE A 61 -6.37 20.69 3.35
N TYR A 62 -5.82 19.68 4.05
CA TYR A 62 -6.35 19.25 5.34
C TYR A 62 -6.48 20.40 6.36
N GLU A 63 -5.51 21.33 6.40
CA GLU A 63 -5.51 22.47 7.31
C GLU A 63 -6.42 23.62 6.85
N GLN A 64 -6.51 23.87 5.54
CA GLN A 64 -7.26 24.98 4.97
C GLN A 64 -8.75 24.69 4.85
N ASP A 65 -9.11 23.48 4.47
CA ASP A 65 -10.50 23.06 4.28
C ASP A 65 -10.73 21.63 4.81
N PRO A 66 -10.74 21.46 6.14
CA PRO A 66 -10.92 20.14 6.74
C PRO A 66 -12.29 19.53 6.44
N GLU A 67 -13.33 20.32 6.18
CA GLU A 67 -14.66 19.80 5.84
C GLU A 67 -14.66 19.08 4.50
N ASP A 68 -14.13 19.70 3.46
CA ASP A 68 -14.01 19.10 2.13
C ASP A 68 -12.95 17.98 2.12
N PHE A 69 -11.86 18.12 2.88
CA PHE A 69 -10.91 17.02 3.07
C PHE A 69 -11.58 15.76 3.61
N TYR A 70 -12.36 15.85 4.70
CA TYR A 70 -13.03 14.68 5.29
C TYR A 70 -14.15 14.15 4.41
N ALA A 71 -14.85 14.98 3.66
CA ALA A 71 -15.82 14.54 2.67
C ALA A 71 -15.16 13.67 1.58
N PHE A 72 -14.04 14.17 1.02
CA PHE A 72 -13.24 13.43 0.03
C PHE A 72 -12.64 12.15 0.64
N TYR A 73 -12.05 12.24 1.82
CA TYR A 73 -11.40 11.13 2.50
C TYR A 73 -12.34 9.95 2.71
N ARG A 74 -13.58 10.20 3.20
CA ARG A 74 -14.60 9.16 3.40
C ARG A 74 -15.06 8.54 2.10
N ASP A 75 -15.24 9.34 1.07
CA ASP A 75 -15.78 8.88 -0.22
C ASP A 75 -14.74 8.12 -1.05
N LYS A 76 -13.47 8.52 -0.97
CA LYS A 76 -12.43 8.07 -1.92
C LYS A 76 -11.31 7.23 -1.32
N LEU A 77 -11.11 7.26 0.00
CA LEU A 77 -9.96 6.60 0.61
C LEU A 77 -10.33 5.50 1.60
N VAL A 78 -11.56 5.46 2.10
CA VAL A 78 -12.00 4.48 3.10
C VAL A 78 -12.96 3.47 2.48
N TYR A 79 -12.56 2.20 2.48
CA TYR A 79 -13.33 1.10 1.89
C TYR A 79 -13.59 -0.01 2.93
N PRO A 80 -14.52 0.19 3.87
CA PRO A 80 -14.70 -0.72 5.01
C PRO A 80 -15.14 -2.12 4.60
N GLU A 81 -15.86 -2.24 3.49
CA GLU A 81 -16.37 -3.53 2.97
C GLU A 81 -15.33 -4.31 2.16
N ALA A 82 -14.17 -3.71 1.84
CA ALA A 82 -13.14 -4.36 1.04
C ALA A 82 -12.63 -5.64 1.72
N GLN A 83 -12.43 -6.68 0.91
CA GLN A 83 -11.91 -7.96 1.37
C GLN A 83 -10.57 -8.26 0.73
N PRO A 84 -9.66 -8.97 1.45
CA PRO A 84 -8.39 -9.41 0.88
C PRO A 84 -8.61 -10.25 -0.38
N ASN A 85 -7.89 -9.93 -1.44
CA ASN A 85 -7.86 -10.72 -2.66
C ASN A 85 -6.78 -11.81 -2.63
N ASP A 86 -6.64 -12.53 -3.72
CA ASP A 86 -5.73 -13.67 -3.79
C ASP A 86 -4.26 -13.30 -3.62
N CYS A 87 -3.83 -12.07 -4.00
CA CYS A 87 -2.47 -11.61 -3.73
C CYS A 87 -2.22 -11.49 -2.22
N HIS A 88 -3.12 -10.84 -1.48
CA HIS A 88 -3.00 -10.70 -0.02
C HIS A 88 -2.94 -12.07 0.67
N LYS A 89 -3.80 -13.01 0.26
CA LYS A 89 -3.85 -14.37 0.81
C LYS A 89 -2.58 -15.16 0.49
N ALA A 90 -2.06 -15.04 -0.73
CA ALA A 90 -0.82 -15.70 -1.13
C ALA A 90 0.37 -15.20 -0.31
N LEU A 91 0.47 -13.87 -0.06
CA LEU A 91 1.52 -13.30 0.78
C LEU A 91 1.42 -13.80 2.22
N ALA A 92 0.22 -13.84 2.82
CA ALA A 92 0.01 -14.37 4.15
C ALA A 92 0.42 -15.86 4.23
N LYS A 93 0.08 -16.65 3.21
CA LYS A 93 0.50 -18.07 3.11
C LYS A 93 2.03 -18.22 3.02
N LEU A 94 2.71 -17.38 2.23
CA LEU A 94 4.18 -17.40 2.15
C LEU A 94 4.82 -17.03 3.50
N GLU A 95 4.22 -16.13 4.28
CA GLU A 95 4.68 -15.80 5.64
C GLU A 95 4.46 -16.98 6.59
N GLU A 96 3.31 -17.64 6.55
CA GLU A 96 3.02 -18.85 7.33
C GLU A 96 4.00 -20.00 7.01
N MET A 97 4.40 -20.14 5.75
CA MET A 97 5.43 -21.10 5.30
C MET A 97 6.85 -20.68 5.74
N GLY A 98 7.04 -19.54 6.38
CA GLY A 98 8.34 -19.02 6.81
C GLY A 98 9.22 -18.50 5.67
N LYS A 99 8.67 -18.27 4.48
CA LYS A 99 9.38 -17.77 3.30
C LYS A 99 9.34 -16.26 3.16
N LEU A 100 8.17 -15.63 3.43
CA LEU A 100 8.02 -14.18 3.41
C LEU A 100 8.40 -13.61 4.78
N THR A 101 9.31 -12.67 4.80
CA THR A 101 9.80 -12.03 6.05
C THR A 101 9.11 -10.71 6.36
N ALA A 102 8.65 -10.00 5.34
CA ALA A 102 7.88 -8.77 5.51
C ALA A 102 7.09 -8.38 4.25
N VAL A 103 5.98 -7.71 4.46
CA VAL A 103 5.30 -6.89 3.48
C VAL A 103 5.65 -5.43 3.75
N VAL A 104 6.19 -4.73 2.76
CA VAL A 104 6.37 -3.28 2.76
C VAL A 104 5.31 -2.72 1.82
N THR A 105 4.38 -1.94 2.34
CA THR A 105 3.25 -1.47 1.53
C THR A 105 3.09 0.04 1.56
N GLN A 106 2.72 0.61 0.42
CA GLN A 106 2.28 1.99 0.30
C GLN A 106 0.77 2.13 0.57
N ASN A 107 0.04 1.00 0.65
CA ASN A 107 -1.39 0.99 0.86
C ASN A 107 -1.74 1.28 2.32
N ILE A 108 -2.89 1.92 2.51
CA ILE A 108 -3.44 2.34 3.79
C ILE A 108 -4.68 1.54 4.20
N ASP A 109 -5.08 0.54 3.40
CA ASP A 109 -6.36 -0.18 3.49
C ASP A 109 -6.41 -1.28 4.57
N GLY A 110 -5.25 -1.72 5.09
CA GLY A 110 -5.15 -2.78 6.10
C GLY A 110 -5.45 -4.21 5.58
N LEU A 111 -5.56 -4.42 4.26
CA LEU A 111 -5.95 -5.71 3.70
C LEU A 111 -4.89 -6.81 3.87
N HIS A 112 -3.60 -6.46 3.96
CA HIS A 112 -2.55 -7.43 4.27
C HIS A 112 -2.76 -8.04 5.64
N GLN A 113 -2.99 -7.23 6.67
CA GLN A 113 -3.26 -7.69 8.04
C GLN A 113 -4.58 -8.45 8.09
N LYS A 114 -5.62 -7.99 7.40
CA LYS A 114 -6.91 -8.67 7.28
C LYS A 114 -6.80 -10.05 6.61
N ALA A 115 -5.81 -10.24 5.72
CA ALA A 115 -5.51 -11.54 5.09
C ALA A 115 -4.72 -12.49 6.01
N GLY A 116 -4.14 -12.00 7.10
CA GLY A 116 -3.37 -12.78 8.06
C GLY A 116 -1.87 -12.49 8.08
N SER A 117 -1.35 -11.58 7.25
CA SER A 117 0.05 -11.14 7.32
C SER A 117 0.33 -10.44 8.65
N LYS A 118 1.43 -10.80 9.30
CA LYS A 118 1.81 -10.33 10.63
C LYS A 118 2.87 -9.23 10.58
N THR A 119 3.82 -9.36 9.65
CA THR A 119 4.92 -8.41 9.49
C THR A 119 4.64 -7.48 8.32
N VAL A 120 3.90 -6.41 8.58
CA VAL A 120 3.49 -5.42 7.58
C VAL A 120 4.03 -4.04 7.97
N TYR A 121 4.83 -3.44 7.10
CA TYR A 121 5.34 -2.07 7.23
C TYR A 121 4.54 -1.14 6.31
N GLU A 122 3.65 -0.37 6.91
CA GLU A 122 2.75 0.56 6.23
C GLU A 122 3.45 1.92 6.08
N LEU A 123 4.08 2.15 4.94
CA LEU A 123 4.87 3.37 4.67
C LEU A 123 4.03 4.66 4.74
N HIS A 124 2.76 4.56 4.39
CA HIS A 124 1.85 5.71 4.38
C HIS A 124 0.78 5.64 5.48
N GLY A 125 1.01 4.81 6.52
CA GLY A 125 0.07 4.66 7.62
C GLY A 125 -1.16 3.82 7.29
N SER A 126 -2.30 4.06 7.97
CA SER A 126 -3.51 3.26 7.83
C SER A 126 -4.77 4.05 8.12
N VAL A 127 -5.83 3.82 7.32
CA VAL A 127 -7.18 4.36 7.57
C VAL A 127 -7.81 3.80 8.85
N LEU A 128 -7.31 2.66 9.34
CA LEU A 128 -7.84 1.98 10.53
C LEU A 128 -7.38 2.61 11.85
N ARG A 129 -6.35 3.46 11.80
CA ARG A 129 -5.83 4.17 12.98
C ARG A 129 -6.06 5.66 12.82
N ASN A 130 -6.56 6.30 13.85
CA ASN A 130 -6.82 7.72 13.86
C ASN A 130 -6.47 8.28 15.24
N TYR A 131 -5.95 9.48 15.32
CA TYR A 131 -5.51 10.08 16.58
C TYR A 131 -5.99 11.52 16.71
N CYS A 132 -6.38 11.88 17.93
CA CYS A 132 -6.62 13.28 18.25
C CYS A 132 -5.32 14.09 18.19
N GLU A 133 -5.26 15.13 17.37
CA GLU A 133 -4.06 15.99 17.27
C GLU A 133 -3.73 16.72 18.56
N ARG A 134 -4.70 16.89 19.49
CA ARG A 134 -4.50 17.60 20.76
C ARG A 134 -4.07 16.72 21.93
N CYS A 135 -4.74 15.58 22.12
CA CYS A 135 -4.51 14.71 23.27
C CYS A 135 -3.99 13.32 22.91
N HIS A 136 -3.76 13.04 21.65
CA HIS A 136 -3.22 11.79 21.09
C HIS A 136 -4.06 10.54 21.42
N ARG A 137 -5.33 10.70 21.84
CA ARG A 137 -6.24 9.58 22.03
C ARG A 137 -6.45 8.86 20.71
N PHE A 138 -6.36 7.54 20.75
CA PHE A 138 -6.62 6.66 19.62
C PHE A 138 -8.12 6.53 19.34
N TYR A 139 -8.45 6.41 18.05
CA TYR A 139 -9.78 6.14 17.51
C TYR A 139 -9.71 5.14 16.35
N GLY A 140 -10.69 4.24 16.27
CA GLY A 140 -10.88 3.39 15.07
C GLY A 140 -11.44 4.18 13.89
N VAL A 141 -11.58 3.50 12.75
CA VAL A 141 -12.13 4.10 11.53
C VAL A 141 -13.57 4.56 11.68
N GLU A 142 -14.32 3.97 12.59
CA GLU A 142 -15.72 4.30 12.91
C GLU A 142 -15.87 5.78 13.29
N ALA A 143 -14.91 6.32 14.05
CA ALA A 143 -14.92 7.73 14.43
C ALA A 143 -14.86 8.69 13.24
N ILE A 144 -14.31 8.24 12.11
CA ILE A 144 -14.31 8.99 10.86
C ILE A 144 -15.61 8.77 10.08
N LEU A 145 -16.06 7.51 9.98
CA LEU A 145 -17.20 7.13 9.12
C LEU A 145 -18.56 7.58 9.71
N GLU A 146 -18.72 7.52 11.03
CA GLU A 146 -19.98 7.85 11.71
C GLU A 146 -20.16 9.36 11.94
N THR A 147 -19.12 10.15 11.70
CA THR A 147 -19.20 11.62 11.88
C THR A 147 -19.48 12.32 10.56
N SER A 148 -20.46 13.21 10.52
CA SER A 148 -20.62 14.18 9.44
C SER A 148 -19.71 15.39 9.69
N GLY A 149 -19.02 15.90 8.65
CA GLY A 149 -18.07 17.00 8.77
C GLY A 149 -16.75 16.57 9.40
N VAL A 150 -16.12 17.46 10.17
CA VAL A 150 -14.80 17.24 10.78
C VAL A 150 -14.92 16.45 12.08
N PRO A 151 -14.34 15.25 12.20
CA PRO A 151 -14.41 14.43 13.39
C PRO A 151 -13.63 15.07 14.55
N ARG A 152 -14.24 15.13 15.74
CA ARG A 152 -13.66 15.77 16.92
C ARG A 152 -13.65 14.84 18.12
N CYS A 153 -12.54 14.92 18.83
CA CYS A 153 -12.36 14.29 20.14
C CYS A 153 -13.15 15.03 21.23
N GLU A 154 -13.48 14.35 22.33
CA GLU A 154 -14.08 14.96 23.52
C GLU A 154 -13.27 16.17 24.07
N CYS A 155 -11.96 16.20 23.86
CA CYS A 155 -11.13 17.35 24.25
C CYS A 155 -11.25 18.55 23.28
N GLY A 156 -12.05 18.45 22.21
CA GLY A 156 -12.24 19.46 21.19
C GLY A 156 -11.20 19.44 20.04
N GLY A 157 -10.15 18.60 20.13
CA GLY A 157 -9.16 18.44 19.05
C GLY A 157 -9.74 17.68 17.85
N ILE A 158 -9.18 17.90 16.66
CA ILE A 158 -9.52 17.15 15.46
C ILE A 158 -8.97 15.72 15.59
N ILE A 159 -9.70 14.73 15.10
CA ILE A 159 -9.26 13.33 15.00
C ILE A 159 -8.68 13.16 13.59
N LYS A 160 -7.34 13.23 13.45
CA LYS A 160 -6.64 13.05 12.18
C LYS A 160 -6.41 11.56 11.91
N PRO A 161 -6.66 11.09 10.67
CA PRO A 161 -6.22 9.76 10.25
C PRO A 161 -4.70 9.61 10.34
N ASP A 162 -4.24 8.44 10.78
CA ASP A 162 -2.83 8.04 10.76
C ASP A 162 -2.42 7.65 9.33
N VAL A 163 -2.65 8.58 8.42
CA VAL A 163 -2.28 8.48 7.02
C VAL A 163 -1.33 9.62 6.70
N VAL A 164 -0.22 9.29 6.06
CA VAL A 164 0.78 10.27 5.61
C VAL A 164 0.21 10.99 4.39
N LEU A 165 -0.07 12.27 4.57
CA LEU A 165 -0.52 13.16 3.50
C LEU A 165 0.67 13.64 2.67
N TYR A 166 0.43 14.09 1.44
CA TYR A 166 1.45 14.85 0.73
C TYR A 166 1.93 16.02 1.62
N GLU A 167 3.23 16.36 1.53
CA GLU A 167 3.92 17.35 2.38
C GLU A 167 4.29 16.84 3.80
N GLU A 168 3.80 15.66 4.21
CA GLU A 168 4.20 15.03 5.48
C GLU A 168 5.37 14.07 5.27
N SER A 169 6.18 13.90 6.30
CA SER A 169 7.27 12.93 6.32
C SER A 169 6.75 11.52 6.65
N LEU A 170 7.38 10.51 6.08
CA LEU A 170 7.17 9.12 6.49
C LEU A 170 7.74 8.89 7.90
N ASP A 171 7.24 7.88 8.61
CA ASP A 171 7.77 7.46 9.90
C ASP A 171 9.17 6.84 9.75
N ASP A 172 10.17 7.41 10.43
CA ASP A 172 11.56 6.98 10.36
C ASP A 172 11.77 5.53 10.85
N THR A 173 10.94 5.08 11.81
CA THR A 173 11.00 3.70 12.30
C THR A 173 10.50 2.73 11.24
N VAL A 174 9.40 3.06 10.55
CA VAL A 174 8.85 2.25 9.46
C VAL A 174 9.84 2.21 8.29
N ILE A 175 10.44 3.35 7.91
CA ILE A 175 11.48 3.40 6.87
C ILE A 175 12.66 2.50 7.25
N SER A 176 13.21 2.65 8.46
CA SER A 176 14.39 1.89 8.90
C SER A 176 14.13 0.38 8.91
N LYS A 177 12.95 -0.07 9.38
CA LYS A 177 12.56 -1.48 9.34
C LYS A 177 12.37 -1.99 7.92
N SER A 178 11.77 -1.19 7.03
CA SER A 178 11.57 -1.53 5.63
C SER A 178 12.90 -1.68 4.89
N VAL A 179 13.83 -0.74 5.08
CA VAL A 179 15.18 -0.79 4.52
C VAL A 179 15.92 -2.03 5.01
N ALA A 180 15.90 -2.31 6.33
CA ALA A 180 16.56 -3.48 6.89
C ALA A 180 16.00 -4.80 6.33
N ALA A 181 14.67 -4.90 6.19
CA ALA A 181 14.02 -6.07 5.59
C ALA A 181 14.44 -6.23 4.12
N ILE A 182 14.34 -5.19 3.31
CA ILE A 182 14.70 -5.22 1.89
C ILE A 182 16.19 -5.56 1.70
N ALA A 183 17.08 -4.96 2.48
CA ALA A 183 18.53 -5.19 2.38
C ALA A 183 18.92 -6.63 2.76
N SER A 184 18.17 -7.29 3.65
CA SER A 184 18.43 -8.66 4.07
C SER A 184 17.76 -9.72 3.21
N ALA A 185 16.86 -9.35 2.30
CA ALA A 185 16.12 -10.26 1.45
C ALA A 185 17.00 -10.95 0.41
N ASP A 186 16.76 -12.22 0.12
CA ASP A 186 17.32 -12.91 -1.04
C ASP A 186 16.46 -12.74 -2.29
N THR A 187 15.18 -12.43 -2.09
CA THR A 187 14.19 -12.15 -3.15
C THR A 187 13.34 -10.94 -2.77
N LEU A 188 13.27 -9.95 -3.66
CA LEU A 188 12.34 -8.82 -3.56
C LEU A 188 11.29 -8.95 -4.66
N ILE A 189 10.02 -9.01 -4.24
CA ILE A 189 8.88 -8.98 -5.17
C ILE A 189 8.28 -7.57 -5.12
N ILE A 190 8.30 -6.88 -6.24
CA ILE A 190 7.66 -5.58 -6.41
C ILE A 190 6.35 -5.80 -7.15
N GLY A 191 5.24 -5.29 -6.61
CA GLY A 191 3.94 -5.54 -7.21
C GLY A 191 2.92 -4.40 -7.09
N GLY A 192 2.13 -4.21 -8.14
CA GLY A 192 1.01 -3.26 -8.13
C GLY A 192 1.40 -1.82 -7.83
N THR A 193 2.57 -1.37 -8.25
CA THR A 193 3.06 0.00 -8.00
C THR A 193 3.67 0.62 -9.26
N SER A 194 3.47 1.92 -9.43
CA SER A 194 4.11 2.69 -10.51
C SER A 194 5.54 3.11 -10.20
N LEU A 195 6.01 2.96 -8.96
CA LEU A 195 7.34 3.37 -8.48
C LEU A 195 7.67 4.86 -8.70
N VAL A 196 6.67 5.73 -8.63
CA VAL A 196 6.85 7.19 -8.84
C VAL A 196 6.70 8.02 -7.56
N VAL A 197 6.24 7.43 -6.46
CA VAL A 197 6.02 8.15 -5.18
C VAL A 197 7.26 8.03 -4.31
N TYR A 198 7.98 9.12 -4.16
CA TYR A 198 9.16 9.22 -3.30
C TYR A 198 8.77 9.80 -1.93
N PRO A 199 9.48 9.41 -0.84
CA PRO A 199 10.69 8.55 -0.81
C PRO A 199 10.42 7.03 -0.89
N ALA A 200 9.17 6.57 -0.81
CA ALA A 200 8.83 5.15 -0.76
C ALA A 200 9.43 4.33 -1.92
N ALA A 201 9.31 4.81 -3.17
CA ALA A 201 9.86 4.14 -4.35
C ALA A 201 11.40 3.96 -4.27
N GLY A 202 12.10 4.85 -3.58
CA GLY A 202 13.55 4.77 -3.41
C GLY A 202 14.02 3.63 -2.52
N LEU A 203 13.15 3.03 -1.70
CA LEU A 203 13.52 1.96 -0.79
C LEU A 203 13.97 0.68 -1.50
N ILE A 204 13.48 0.42 -2.72
CA ILE A 204 13.89 -0.75 -3.50
C ILE A 204 15.39 -0.74 -3.84
N GLN A 205 16.03 0.42 -3.86
CA GLN A 205 17.48 0.56 -4.14
C GLN A 205 18.37 -0.07 -3.06
N TYR A 206 17.84 -0.38 -1.89
CA TYR A 206 18.56 -1.07 -0.82
C TYR A 206 18.62 -2.59 -1.02
N PHE A 207 17.89 -3.15 -1.98
CA PHE A 207 17.91 -4.57 -2.29
C PHE A 207 19.31 -4.99 -2.81
N ARG A 208 19.82 -6.12 -2.31
CA ARG A 208 21.12 -6.70 -2.66
C ARG A 208 21.03 -8.21 -2.89
N GLY A 209 19.82 -8.75 -2.92
CA GLY A 209 19.58 -10.18 -3.10
C GLY A 209 19.74 -10.63 -4.55
N ARG A 210 19.39 -11.89 -4.79
CA ARG A 210 19.56 -12.55 -6.08
C ARG A 210 18.43 -12.27 -7.07
N ASP A 211 17.19 -12.36 -6.59
CA ASP A 211 16.02 -12.35 -7.46
C ASP A 211 15.19 -11.06 -7.22
N LEU A 212 15.17 -10.18 -8.20
CA LEU A 212 14.27 -9.03 -8.25
C LEU A 212 13.11 -9.37 -9.18
N VAL A 213 11.92 -9.54 -8.63
CA VAL A 213 10.71 -9.90 -9.38
C VAL A 213 9.81 -8.67 -9.46
N LEU A 214 9.31 -8.37 -10.65
CA LEU A 214 8.34 -7.30 -10.88
C LEU A 214 7.03 -7.90 -11.42
N ILE A 215 5.92 -7.62 -10.74
CA ILE A 215 4.57 -8.02 -11.17
C ILE A 215 3.70 -6.76 -11.24
N ASN A 216 3.46 -6.26 -12.44
CA ASN A 216 2.70 -5.03 -12.64
C ASN A 216 2.07 -4.98 -14.03
N LYS A 217 0.84 -4.47 -14.16
CA LYS A 217 0.16 -4.38 -15.46
C LYS A 217 0.88 -3.47 -16.46
N SER A 218 1.51 -2.41 -15.96
CA SER A 218 2.22 -1.43 -16.78
C SER A 218 3.73 -1.51 -16.55
N VAL A 219 4.50 -1.08 -17.54
CA VAL A 219 5.95 -0.92 -17.44
C VAL A 219 6.31 0.09 -16.35
N THR A 220 7.38 -0.17 -15.63
CA THR A 220 7.94 0.70 -14.58
C THR A 220 9.41 0.97 -14.81
N SER A 221 9.98 1.89 -14.03
CA SER A 221 11.42 2.17 -14.08
C SER A 221 12.31 0.99 -13.65
N ALA A 222 11.76 0.03 -12.91
CA ALA A 222 12.50 -1.14 -12.40
C ALA A 222 12.52 -2.34 -13.38
N ASP A 223 11.78 -2.29 -14.49
CA ASP A 223 11.69 -3.41 -15.45
C ASP A 223 13.08 -3.86 -15.96
N SER A 224 13.97 -2.90 -16.23
CA SER A 224 15.30 -3.21 -16.77
C SER A 224 16.26 -3.82 -15.74
N GLU A 225 15.97 -3.69 -14.46
CA GLU A 225 16.79 -4.21 -13.36
C GLU A 225 16.25 -5.55 -12.83
N ALA A 226 14.99 -5.87 -13.14
CA ALA A 226 14.33 -7.08 -12.65
C ALA A 226 14.86 -8.35 -13.33
N THR A 227 15.03 -9.40 -12.54
CA THR A 227 15.41 -10.74 -13.03
C THR A 227 14.21 -11.49 -13.63
N LEU A 228 12.99 -11.12 -13.21
CA LEU A 228 11.72 -11.63 -13.75
C LEU A 228 10.70 -10.50 -13.79
N VAL A 229 10.13 -10.26 -14.97
CA VAL A 229 9.06 -9.27 -15.17
C VAL A 229 7.81 -9.98 -15.66
N ILE A 230 6.67 -9.72 -14.99
CA ILE A 230 5.36 -10.27 -15.33
C ILE A 230 4.36 -9.12 -15.48
N HIS A 231 3.99 -8.80 -16.73
CA HIS A 231 2.97 -7.79 -17.00
C HIS A 231 1.59 -8.43 -17.02
N ASP A 232 1.02 -8.63 -15.81
CA ASP A 232 -0.28 -9.25 -15.65
C ASP A 232 -0.94 -8.80 -14.32
N ASP A 233 -2.16 -9.29 -14.07
CA ASP A 233 -2.89 -9.06 -12.83
C ASP A 233 -2.22 -9.78 -11.66
N ILE A 234 -1.77 -9.01 -10.68
CA ILE A 234 -0.99 -9.54 -9.55
C ILE A 234 -1.78 -10.54 -8.70
N ALA A 235 -3.09 -10.37 -8.55
CA ALA A 235 -3.90 -11.31 -7.77
C ALA A 235 -3.96 -12.68 -8.45
N THR A 236 -4.11 -12.69 -9.77
CA THR A 236 -4.08 -13.90 -10.58
C THR A 236 -2.71 -14.57 -10.54
N VAL A 237 -1.64 -13.81 -10.79
CA VAL A 237 -0.26 -14.32 -10.80
C VAL A 237 0.10 -14.95 -9.47
N MET A 238 -0.17 -14.26 -8.35
CA MET A 238 0.17 -14.76 -7.01
C MET A 238 -0.66 -15.97 -6.61
N ARG A 239 -1.94 -16.04 -6.98
CA ARG A 239 -2.79 -17.23 -6.75
C ARG A 239 -2.24 -18.47 -7.46
N GLU A 240 -1.75 -18.29 -8.70
CA GLU A 240 -1.25 -19.42 -9.48
C GLU A 240 0.16 -19.87 -9.07
N ALA A 241 0.96 -18.98 -8.48
CA ALA A 241 2.35 -19.25 -8.12
C ALA A 241 2.51 -19.81 -6.70
N VAL A 242 1.55 -19.57 -5.79
CA VAL A 242 1.58 -19.94 -4.36
C VAL A 242 0.47 -20.94 -4.03
#